data_48e65744a3fecd0235beb55a4959962b
#
_entry.id   48e65744a3fecd0235beb55a4959962b
#
_cell.length_a   1.000
_cell.length_b   1.000
_cell.length_c   1.000
_cell.angle_alpha   90.00
_cell.angle_beta   90.00
_cell.angle_gamma   90.00
#
_symmetry.space_group_name_H-M   'P 1'
#
loop_
_entity.id
_entity.type
_entity.pdbx_description
1 polymer ?
#
loop_
_entity_poly.entity_id
_entity_poly.type
_entity_poly.pdbx_seq_one_letter_code
_entity_poly.pdbx_strand_id
1 'polypeptide(L)'
;MTPTPPGKDVRQVQQINLAPSWMDPILKFLESDTLSEERIEAEKIRRKAPRFWLSEDKKLYKRSFSGPYLLCVHPEMSESLLEELHEGICGSHMEGRSLSHQAITQGYWWPNMQKEVQEYVRKCDQCQRFAPNIH
;
A
#
# COMPACT_ATOMS: atom_id res chain seq x y z
N MET A 1 17.84 -15.14 -11.50
CA MET A 1 17.46 -14.49 -10.33
C MET A 1 17.55 -12.98 -10.41
N THR A 2 16.57 -12.33 -9.98
CA THR A 2 16.55 -10.90 -10.07
C THR A 2 17.33 -10.31 -8.95
N PRO A 3 18.21 -9.44 -9.22
CA PRO A 3 18.95 -8.82 -8.14
C PRO A 3 18.02 -7.97 -7.33
N THR A 4 18.19 -8.06 -6.06
CA THR A 4 17.41 -7.26 -5.16
C THR A 4 17.97 -5.88 -5.12
N PRO A 5 17.18 -4.86 -5.31
CA PRO A 5 17.71 -3.52 -5.20
C PRO A 5 18.25 -3.29 -3.81
N PRO A 6 19.23 -2.46 -3.71
CA PRO A 6 19.73 -2.15 -2.40
C PRO A 6 18.63 -1.53 -1.57
N GLY A 7 18.66 -1.85 -0.33
CA GLY A 7 17.65 -1.37 0.55
C GLY A 7 16.46 -2.27 0.54
N LYS A 8 15.27 -1.74 0.61
CA LYS A 8 14.13 -2.53 0.78
C LYS A 8 13.39 -2.77 -0.49
N ASP A 9 13.19 -3.97 -0.83
CA ASP A 9 12.29 -4.34 -1.90
C ASP A 9 10.97 -4.70 -1.27
N VAL A 10 10.03 -3.81 -1.34
CA VAL A 10 8.75 -4.03 -0.71
C VAL A 10 8.10 -5.31 -1.20
N ARG A 11 8.25 -5.61 -2.47
CA ARG A 11 7.65 -6.81 -3.01
C ARG A 11 8.22 -8.06 -2.40
N GLN A 12 9.52 -8.06 -2.19
CA GLN A 12 10.16 -9.23 -1.62
C GLN A 12 9.85 -9.39 -0.15
N VAL A 13 9.82 -8.27 0.55
CA VAL A 13 9.56 -8.32 1.98
C VAL A 13 8.16 -8.83 2.26
N GLN A 14 7.22 -8.48 1.41
CA GLN A 14 5.85 -8.92 1.64
C GLN A 14 5.69 -10.42 1.59
N GLN A 15 6.66 -11.14 1.08
CA GLN A 15 6.58 -12.58 1.03
C GLN A 15 7.27 -13.25 2.20
N ILE A 16 7.81 -12.48 3.13
CA ILE A 16 8.45 -13.03 4.30
C ILE A 16 7.47 -12.99 5.44
N ASN A 17 7.88 -13.45 6.57
CA ASN A 17 7.02 -13.52 7.74
C ASN A 17 6.62 -12.16 8.25
N LEU A 18 5.57 -11.62 7.72
CA LEU A 18 5.01 -10.40 8.23
C LEU A 18 3.80 -10.71 9.09
N ALA A 19 3.46 -9.79 9.94
CA ALA A 19 2.30 -9.96 10.80
C ALA A 19 1.03 -10.09 9.98
N PRO A 20 0.00 -10.70 10.51
CA PRO A 20 -1.27 -10.78 9.80
C PRO A 20 -1.78 -9.40 9.44
N SER A 21 -2.43 -9.30 8.32
CA SER A 21 -2.90 -8.02 7.86
C SER A 21 -4.20 -8.18 7.10
N TRP A 22 -4.70 -7.05 6.59
CA TRP A 22 -5.91 -7.04 5.80
C TRP A 22 -5.79 -7.90 4.54
N MET A 23 -4.57 -8.18 4.13
CA MET A 23 -4.36 -8.95 2.91
C MET A 23 -4.64 -10.43 3.09
N ASP A 24 -4.48 -10.92 4.31
CA ASP A 24 -4.54 -12.36 4.55
C ASP A 24 -5.85 -13.01 4.12
N PRO A 25 -7.01 -12.47 4.48
CA PRO A 25 -8.25 -13.12 4.07
C PRO A 25 -8.43 -13.13 2.56
N ILE A 26 -7.99 -12.07 1.89
CA ILE A 26 -8.09 -12.01 0.44
C ILE A 26 -7.14 -13.01 -0.20
N LEU A 27 -5.93 -13.10 0.33
CA LEU A 27 -4.97 -14.06 -0.17
C LEU A 27 -5.47 -15.49 -0.04
N LYS A 28 -6.04 -15.80 1.12
CA LYS A 28 -6.55 -17.15 1.33
C LYS A 28 -7.66 -17.48 0.37
N PHE A 29 -8.53 -16.53 0.11
CA PHE A 29 -9.62 -16.79 -0.81
C PHE A 29 -9.13 -16.94 -2.23
N LEU A 30 -8.22 -16.08 -2.66
CA LEU A 30 -7.74 -16.14 -4.03
C LEU A 30 -6.85 -17.36 -4.26
N GLU A 31 -6.16 -17.79 -3.22
CA GLU A 31 -5.24 -18.91 -3.37
C GLU A 31 -5.92 -20.26 -3.25
N SER A 32 -6.85 -20.40 -2.31
CA SER A 32 -7.44 -21.70 -2.05
C SER A 32 -8.94 -21.65 -1.78
N ASP A 33 -9.60 -20.58 -2.18
CA ASP A 33 -11.05 -20.49 -1.99
C ASP A 33 -11.48 -20.61 -0.54
N THR A 34 -10.61 -20.29 0.37
CA THR A 34 -10.92 -20.40 1.78
C THR A 34 -11.53 -19.11 2.29
N LEU A 35 -12.69 -19.20 2.90
CA LEU A 35 -13.37 -18.05 3.45
C LEU A 35 -13.49 -18.18 4.97
N SER A 36 -13.73 -17.04 5.61
CA SER A 36 -13.94 -17.04 7.04
C SER A 36 -15.21 -17.81 7.38
N GLU A 37 -15.22 -18.38 8.57
CA GLU A 37 -16.43 -19.03 9.04
C GLU A 37 -17.51 -18.03 9.40
N GLU A 38 -17.11 -16.79 9.62
CA GLU A 38 -18.07 -15.76 9.88
C GLU A 38 -18.70 -15.32 8.59
N ARG A 39 -20.03 -15.35 8.58
CA ARG A 39 -20.76 -15.07 7.36
C ARG A 39 -20.52 -13.67 6.83
N ILE A 40 -20.51 -12.70 7.72
CA ILE A 40 -20.35 -11.32 7.31
C ILE A 40 -18.95 -11.09 6.72
N GLU A 41 -17.95 -11.66 7.36
CA GLU A 41 -16.60 -11.54 6.87
C GLU A 41 -16.44 -12.24 5.52
N ALA A 42 -17.03 -13.41 5.38
CA ALA A 42 -16.93 -14.14 4.14
C ALA A 42 -17.55 -13.35 3.00
N GLU A 43 -18.68 -12.71 3.25
CA GLU A 43 -19.31 -11.92 2.21
C GLU A 43 -18.51 -10.70 1.84
N LYS A 44 -17.86 -10.09 2.81
CA LYS A 44 -16.99 -8.96 2.52
C LYS A 44 -15.85 -9.37 1.61
N ILE A 45 -15.27 -10.52 1.89
CA ILE A 45 -14.16 -10.99 1.09
C ILE A 45 -14.62 -11.31 -0.33
N ARG A 46 -15.77 -11.96 -0.47
CA ARG A 46 -16.30 -12.26 -1.79
C ARG A 46 -16.55 -11.01 -2.60
N ARG A 47 -16.99 -9.95 -1.93
CA ARG A 47 -17.29 -8.69 -2.61
C ARG A 47 -16.02 -7.98 -3.02
N LYS A 48 -14.97 -8.08 -2.21
CA LYS A 48 -13.72 -7.40 -2.50
C LYS A 48 -12.84 -8.15 -3.49
N ALA A 49 -12.90 -9.47 -3.45
CA ALA A 49 -11.95 -10.30 -4.19
C ALA A 49 -11.84 -9.96 -5.67
N PRO A 50 -12.94 -9.64 -6.38
CA PRO A 50 -12.80 -9.34 -7.80
C PRO A 50 -11.94 -8.13 -8.10
N ARG A 51 -11.69 -7.30 -7.12
CA ARG A 51 -10.86 -6.12 -7.33
C ARG A 51 -9.38 -6.42 -7.16
N PHE A 52 -9.04 -7.65 -6.82
CA PHE A 52 -7.67 -8.02 -6.56
C PHE A 52 -7.21 -9.14 -7.46
N TRP A 53 -5.92 -9.28 -7.59
CA TRP A 53 -5.34 -10.31 -8.43
C TRP A 53 -4.12 -10.86 -7.71
N LEU A 54 -4.01 -12.19 -7.69
CA LEU A 54 -2.88 -12.84 -7.06
C LEU A 54 -1.95 -13.35 -8.15
N SER A 55 -0.71 -12.91 -8.12
CA SER A 55 0.24 -13.30 -9.14
C SER A 55 0.80 -14.70 -8.87
N GLU A 56 1.54 -15.20 -9.82
CA GLU A 56 2.13 -16.53 -9.69
C GLU A 56 3.13 -16.60 -8.54
N ASP A 57 3.81 -15.50 -8.28
CA ASP A 57 4.75 -15.48 -7.18
C ASP A 57 4.09 -15.02 -5.89
N LYS A 58 2.77 -15.13 -5.81
CA LYS A 58 2.02 -14.93 -4.58
C LYS A 58 2.01 -13.49 -4.09
N LYS A 59 2.07 -12.54 -5.00
CA LYS A 59 1.95 -11.15 -4.65
C LYS A 59 0.55 -10.65 -4.97
N LEU A 60 -0.02 -9.88 -4.08
CA LEU A 60 -1.36 -9.39 -4.24
C LEU A 60 -1.37 -8.04 -4.92
N TYR A 61 -2.18 -7.90 -5.95
CA TYR A 61 -2.31 -6.65 -6.67
C TYR A 61 -3.75 -6.18 -6.63
N LYS A 62 -3.93 -4.89 -6.69
CA LYS A 62 -5.24 -4.30 -6.75
C LYS A 62 -5.48 -3.75 -8.13
N ARG A 63 -6.65 -4.02 -8.69
CA ARG A 63 -7.00 -3.45 -9.98
C ARG A 63 -7.27 -1.97 -9.83
N SER A 64 -6.62 -1.17 -10.64
CA SER A 64 -6.94 0.24 -10.63
C SER A 64 -8.12 0.48 -11.58
N PHE A 65 -8.73 1.62 -11.41
CA PHE A 65 -9.96 1.90 -12.15
C PHE A 65 -9.72 1.89 -13.66
N SER A 66 -8.66 2.51 -14.09
CA SER A 66 -8.44 2.61 -15.52
C SER A 66 -6.99 2.43 -15.88
N GLY A 67 -6.24 1.76 -15.09
CA GLY A 67 -4.82 1.63 -15.34
C GLY A 67 -4.27 0.31 -14.92
N PRO A 68 -2.99 0.27 -14.67
CA PRO A 68 -2.31 -0.98 -14.34
C PRO A 68 -2.68 -1.46 -12.94
N TYR A 69 -2.32 -2.69 -12.67
CA TYR A 69 -2.47 -3.23 -11.34
C TYR A 69 -1.51 -2.53 -10.39
N LEU A 70 -1.95 -2.37 -9.15
CA LEU A 70 -1.13 -1.75 -8.12
C LEU A 70 -0.74 -2.78 -7.09
N LEU A 71 0.51 -2.78 -6.70
CA LEU A 71 0.99 -3.73 -5.70
C LEU A 71 0.46 -3.37 -4.32
N CYS A 72 -0.18 -4.32 -3.67
CA CYS A 72 -0.72 -4.08 -2.34
C CYS A 72 0.40 -4.10 -1.33
N VAL A 73 0.40 -3.12 -0.45
CA VAL A 73 1.48 -2.94 0.52
C VAL A 73 1.01 -3.37 1.89
N HIS A 74 1.83 -4.17 2.57
CA HIS A 74 1.55 -4.59 3.92
C HIS A 74 1.65 -3.41 4.87
N PRO A 75 0.79 -3.35 5.89
CA PRO A 75 0.82 -2.21 6.81
C PRO A 75 2.17 -1.97 7.45
N GLU A 76 2.92 -3.03 7.69
CA GLU A 76 4.23 -2.86 8.29
C GLU A 76 5.23 -2.20 7.36
N MET A 77 4.94 -2.19 6.07
CA MET A 77 5.84 -1.62 5.09
C MET A 77 5.40 -0.26 4.60
N SER A 78 4.18 0.13 4.89
CA SER A 78 3.66 1.38 4.33
C SER A 78 4.43 2.59 4.83
N GLU A 79 4.81 2.59 6.08
CA GLU A 79 5.52 3.74 6.61
C GLU A 79 6.92 3.86 6.01
N SER A 80 7.61 2.73 5.86
CA SER A 80 8.92 2.75 5.21
C SER A 80 8.81 3.24 3.78
N LEU A 81 7.78 2.81 3.08
CA LEU A 81 7.58 3.24 1.72
C LEU A 81 7.32 4.74 1.65
N LEU A 82 6.50 5.25 2.56
CA LEU A 82 6.23 6.67 2.61
C LEU A 82 7.51 7.45 2.89
N GLU A 83 8.35 6.91 3.75
CA GLU A 83 9.61 7.54 4.03
C GLU A 83 10.45 7.70 2.77
N GLU A 84 10.55 6.64 2.01
CA GLU A 84 11.35 6.68 0.80
C GLU A 84 10.79 7.66 -0.21
N LEU A 85 9.49 7.62 -0.42
CA LEU A 85 8.88 8.52 -1.37
C LEU A 85 8.95 9.96 -0.91
N HIS A 86 8.80 10.15 0.38
CA HIS A 86 8.75 11.49 0.94
C HIS A 86 10.11 12.16 0.90
N GLU A 87 11.17 11.40 1.05
CA GLU A 87 12.48 11.97 1.04
C GLU A 87 12.79 12.68 -0.27
N GLY A 88 12.26 12.15 -1.35
CA GLY A 88 12.53 12.74 -2.64
C GLY A 88 11.73 13.98 -2.94
N ILE A 89 10.63 14.20 -2.21
CA ILE A 89 9.77 15.33 -2.51
C ILE A 89 9.59 16.30 -1.37
N CYS A 90 10.07 15.94 -0.19
CA CYS A 90 9.91 16.83 0.96
C CYS A 90 10.73 18.10 0.72
N GLY A 91 10.14 19.21 1.02
CA GLY A 91 10.78 20.46 0.72
C GLY A 91 10.31 21.10 -0.56
N SER A 92 9.56 20.34 -1.34
CA SER A 92 9.00 20.89 -2.57
C SER A 92 7.57 21.34 -2.37
N HIS A 93 7.18 21.57 -1.17
CA HIS A 93 5.82 22.01 -0.84
C HIS A 93 4.76 21.01 -1.26
N MET A 94 5.10 19.75 -1.20
CA MET A 94 4.14 18.72 -1.56
C MET A 94 3.17 18.49 -0.42
N GLU A 95 1.91 18.28 -0.78
CA GLU A 95 0.90 17.97 0.20
C GLU A 95 0.74 16.47 0.32
N GLY A 96 -0.03 16.06 1.32
CA GLY A 96 -0.31 14.65 1.48
C GLY A 96 -0.94 14.03 0.26
N ARG A 97 -1.77 14.80 -0.44
CA ARG A 97 -2.39 14.30 -1.64
C ARG A 97 -1.35 14.03 -2.72
N SER A 98 -0.36 14.88 -2.83
CA SER A 98 0.70 14.68 -3.81
C SER A 98 1.52 13.45 -3.48
N LEU A 99 1.76 13.20 -2.21
CA LEU A 99 2.53 12.04 -1.80
C LEU A 99 1.75 10.76 -2.09
N SER A 100 0.45 10.75 -1.82
CA SER A 100 -0.34 9.56 -2.14
C SER A 100 -0.42 9.35 -3.64
N HIS A 101 -0.51 10.43 -4.40
CA HIS A 101 -0.48 10.30 -5.85
C HIS A 101 0.84 9.72 -6.31
N GLN A 102 1.93 10.13 -5.67
CA GLN A 102 3.23 9.58 -6.01
C GLN A 102 3.29 8.09 -5.73
N ALA A 103 2.72 7.64 -4.62
CA ALA A 103 2.69 6.23 -4.33
C ALA A 103 1.92 5.46 -5.39
N ILE A 104 0.77 5.96 -5.78
CA ILE A 104 -0.03 5.32 -6.82
C ILE A 104 0.74 5.29 -8.14
N THR A 105 1.39 6.39 -8.47
CA THR A 105 2.15 6.47 -9.71
C THR A 105 3.30 5.46 -9.71
N GLN A 106 3.89 5.22 -8.56
CA GLN A 106 4.95 4.23 -8.46
C GLN A 106 4.40 2.81 -8.45
N GLY A 107 3.09 2.64 -8.39
CA GLY A 107 2.48 1.33 -8.47
C GLY A 107 2.12 0.69 -7.14
N TYR A 108 1.90 1.46 -6.10
CA TYR A 108 1.59 0.92 -4.78
C TYR A 108 0.20 1.32 -4.33
N TRP A 109 -0.39 0.47 -3.50
CA TRP A 109 -1.72 0.75 -2.98
C TRP A 109 -1.93 0.03 -1.64
N TRP A 110 -2.64 0.66 -0.73
CA TRP A 110 -3.12 0.00 0.47
C TRP A 110 -4.36 0.74 0.96
N PRO A 111 -5.21 0.08 1.76
CA PRO A 111 -6.45 0.73 2.21
C PRO A 111 -6.15 1.93 3.07
N ASN A 112 -6.97 2.95 2.93
CA ASN A 112 -6.85 4.17 3.73
C ASN A 112 -5.54 4.91 3.50
N MET A 113 -4.92 4.71 2.35
CA MET A 113 -3.61 5.30 2.13
C MET A 113 -3.65 6.80 2.14
N GLN A 114 -4.72 7.40 1.67
CA GLN A 114 -4.79 8.86 1.67
C GLN A 114 -4.79 9.41 3.09
N LYS A 115 -5.53 8.77 3.98
CA LYS A 115 -5.55 9.21 5.35
C LYS A 115 -4.21 9.02 6.02
N GLU A 116 -3.58 7.88 5.79
CA GLU A 116 -2.27 7.62 6.38
C GLU A 116 -1.22 8.57 5.85
N VAL A 117 -1.27 8.87 4.56
CA VAL A 117 -0.31 9.78 3.98
C VAL A 117 -0.47 11.17 4.57
N GLN A 118 -1.72 11.61 4.73
CA GLN A 118 -1.94 12.92 5.32
C GLN A 118 -1.42 12.99 6.74
N GLU A 119 -1.61 11.93 7.50
CA GLU A 119 -1.09 11.90 8.85
C GLU A 119 0.43 11.90 8.86
N TYR A 120 1.02 11.18 7.92
CA TYR A 120 2.47 11.14 7.83
C TYR A 120 3.03 12.52 7.52
N VAL A 121 2.44 13.21 6.56
CA VAL A 121 2.90 14.53 6.17
C VAL A 121 2.72 15.52 7.32
N ARG A 122 1.63 15.35 8.05
CA ARG A 122 1.36 16.25 9.16
C ARG A 122 2.42 16.13 10.24
N LYS A 123 2.98 14.94 10.40
CA LYS A 123 4.01 14.73 11.42
C LYS A 123 5.39 15.13 10.96
N CYS A 124 5.56 15.41 9.67
CA CYS A 124 6.87 15.72 9.17
C CYS A 124 7.21 17.19 9.41
N ASP A 125 8.26 17.42 10.17
CA ASP A 125 8.69 18.77 10.47
C ASP A 125 8.98 19.58 9.24
N GLN A 126 9.69 18.97 8.30
CA GLN A 126 10.07 19.67 7.10
C GLN A 126 8.86 20.08 6.27
N CYS A 127 7.90 19.18 6.15
CA CYS A 127 6.71 19.49 5.39
C CYS A 127 5.90 20.55 6.09
N GLN A 128 5.81 20.50 7.40
CA GLN A 128 5.09 21.52 8.13
C GLN A 128 5.75 22.88 7.95
N ARG A 129 7.06 22.87 7.91
CA ARG A 129 7.80 24.09 7.80
C ARG A 129 7.63 24.75 6.44
N PHE A 130 7.57 23.95 5.38
CA PHE A 130 7.47 24.47 4.04
C PHE A 130 6.05 24.52 3.51
N ALA A 131 5.12 24.02 4.26
CA ALA A 131 3.73 24.04 3.81
C ALA A 131 3.26 25.48 3.69
N PRO A 132 2.41 25.76 2.73
CA PRO A 132 1.82 27.08 2.66
C PRO A 132 1.12 27.35 3.95
N ASN A 133 1.19 28.53 4.35
CA ASN A 133 0.62 28.85 5.60
C ASN A 133 -0.84 28.75 5.57
N ILE A 134 -1.32 27.72 6.13
CA ILE A 134 -2.63 27.51 6.05
C ILE A 134 -3.23 27.66 7.29
N HIS A 135 -3.19 28.34 7.99
CA HIS A 135 -3.85 28.34 9.25
C HIS A 135 -4.87 29.33 9.36
#